data_cb8ba9be5c60bd46116a85c464de8de0
#
_entry.id   cb8ba9be5c60bd46116a85c464de8de0
#
_cell.length_a   1.000
_cell.length_b   1.000
_cell.length_c   1.000
_cell.angle_alpha   90.00
_cell.angle_beta   90.00
_cell.angle_gamma   90.00
#
_symmetry.space_group_name_H-M   'P 1'
#
loop_
_entity.id
_entity.type
_entity.pdbx_description
1 polymer ?
#
loop_
_entity_poly.entity_id
_entity_poly.type
_entity_poly.pdbx_seq_one_letter_code
_entity_poly.pdbx_strand_id
1 'polypeptide(L)'
;VIVLKQIGGIVMLEQILLGTYTRRASQGIYKIALDTTQGRLTEATLLLEETSPTYLALSQKGELFSVTSVDGEGGTAAYQPEMDHFNLLNKVTEEGAPPCYVAVDENRQLVYAANYHQGIVHVYRILEDGSLEDADKVIHTEPTGPHENQNNAHVHYTDLTPDQRLVVCDLGTDRVYTYNVSLDGKLSEIAQFVTEPGTGPRHLVFHPTKSLAYLFGELDSTVSVLSYDETDGSFTELQKVSTLPADYDAXXXXXX
;
A
#
# COMPACT_ATOMS: atom_id res chain seq x y z
N VAL A 1 -3.81 8.71 0.05
CA VAL A 1 -3.70 10.09 -0.45
C VAL A 1 -2.62 10.15 -1.52
N ILE A 2 -2.92 10.73 -2.66
CA ILE A 2 -1.96 10.95 -3.76
C ILE A 2 -1.91 12.45 -4.02
N VAL A 3 -0.70 13.00 -4.16
CA VAL A 3 -0.49 14.42 -4.46
C VAL A 3 -0.04 14.56 -5.91
N LEU A 4 -0.79 15.34 -6.70
CA LEU A 4 -0.48 15.66 -8.09
C LEU A 4 -0.02 17.12 -8.17
N LYS A 5 1.20 17.34 -8.64
CA LYS A 5 1.73 18.69 -8.82
C LYS A 5 1.32 19.26 -10.18
N GLN A 6 0.60 20.36 -10.17
CA GLN A 6 0.28 21.10 -11.40
C GLN A 6 1.24 22.29 -11.52
N ILE A 7 2.00 22.34 -12.59
CA ILE A 7 2.88 23.47 -12.91
C ILE A 7 2.17 24.36 -13.92
N GLY A 8 1.67 25.51 -13.49
CA GLY A 8 1.03 26.46 -14.38
C GLY A 8 0.36 27.61 -13.66
N GLY A 9 0.83 28.81 -13.90
CA GLY A 9 0.19 30.03 -13.41
C GLY A 9 0.74 30.61 -12.12
N ILE A 10 0.17 31.73 -11.71
CA ILE A 10 0.59 32.52 -10.54
C ILE A 10 0.21 31.82 -9.22
N VAL A 11 -0.78 30.93 -9.23
CA VAL A 11 -1.22 30.16 -8.06
C VAL A 11 -0.77 28.72 -8.26
N MET A 12 0.02 28.20 -7.32
CA MET A 12 0.45 26.80 -7.35
C MET A 12 -0.57 25.96 -6.58
N LEU A 13 -1.41 25.26 -7.32
CA LEU A 13 -2.35 24.30 -6.74
C LEU A 13 -1.79 22.89 -6.89
N GLU A 14 -1.64 22.20 -5.77
CA GLU A 14 -1.31 20.77 -5.78
C GLU A 14 -2.60 19.99 -5.58
N GLN A 15 -2.96 19.17 -6.56
CA GLN A 15 -4.17 18.34 -6.45
C GLN A 15 -3.86 17.10 -5.62
N ILE A 16 -4.78 16.76 -4.74
CA ILE A 16 -4.66 15.64 -3.81
C ILE A 16 -5.88 14.74 -4.01
N LEU A 17 -5.63 13.45 -4.29
CA LEU A 17 -6.69 12.46 -4.39
C LEU A 17 -6.86 11.78 -3.03
N LEU A 18 -8.11 11.59 -2.62
CA LEU A 18 -8.47 11.01 -1.34
C LEU A 18 -9.31 9.76 -1.57
N GLY A 19 -8.78 8.61 -1.17
CA GLY A 19 -9.57 7.40 -1.06
C GLY A 19 -10.35 7.40 0.26
N THR A 20 -11.51 6.78 0.28
CA THR A 20 -12.41 6.83 1.44
C THR A 20 -13.06 5.48 1.73
N TYR A 21 -13.58 5.32 2.94
CA TYR A 21 -14.59 4.29 3.23
C TYR A 21 -15.97 4.82 2.85
N THR A 22 -16.72 4.03 2.09
CA THR A 22 -18.07 4.44 1.65
C THR A 22 -19.17 3.89 2.57
N ARG A 23 -18.85 3.70 3.85
CA ARG A 23 -19.78 3.15 4.85
C ARG A 23 -20.81 4.16 5.37
N ARG A 24 -20.61 5.45 5.08
CA ARG A 24 -21.48 6.54 5.52
C ARG A 24 -21.83 7.45 4.34
N ALA A 25 -21.42 8.70 4.38
CA ALA A 25 -21.79 9.71 3.38
C ALA A 25 -20.86 9.73 2.15
N SER A 26 -19.65 9.17 2.28
CA SER A 26 -18.72 9.15 1.16
C SER A 26 -19.19 8.23 0.04
N GLN A 27 -18.94 8.62 -1.21
CA GLN A 27 -19.37 7.89 -2.39
C GLN A 27 -18.20 7.30 -3.20
N GLY A 28 -16.95 7.57 -2.79
CA GLY A 28 -15.83 7.04 -3.56
C GLY A 28 -14.54 7.81 -3.38
N ILE A 29 -13.92 8.18 -4.51
CA ILE A 29 -12.67 8.91 -4.54
C ILE A 29 -12.95 10.40 -4.72
N TYR A 30 -12.32 11.22 -3.90
CA TYR A 30 -12.50 12.67 -3.90
C TYR A 30 -11.20 13.36 -4.30
N LYS A 31 -11.32 14.60 -4.74
CA LYS A 31 -10.16 15.47 -4.94
C LYS A 31 -10.30 16.75 -4.11
N ILE A 32 -9.18 17.22 -3.59
CA ILE A 32 -9.02 18.54 -3.00
C ILE A 32 -7.78 19.16 -3.63
N ALA A 33 -7.61 20.46 -3.45
CA ALA A 33 -6.38 21.12 -3.88
C ALA A 33 -5.75 21.86 -2.71
N LEU A 34 -4.43 21.87 -2.66
CA LEU A 34 -3.66 22.70 -1.74
C LEU A 34 -3.17 23.94 -2.50
N ASP A 35 -3.66 25.11 -2.09
CA ASP A 35 -3.09 26.38 -2.52
C ASP A 35 -1.79 26.58 -1.73
N THR A 36 -0.65 26.34 -2.37
CA THR A 36 0.65 26.41 -1.69
C THR A 36 1.06 27.86 -1.40
N THR A 37 0.43 28.85 -2.07
CA THR A 37 0.67 30.28 -1.81
C THR A 37 0.02 30.72 -0.50
N GLN A 38 -1.21 30.24 -0.27
CA GLN A 38 -1.98 30.61 0.92
C GLN A 38 -1.91 29.56 2.04
N GLY A 39 -1.38 28.37 1.76
CA GLY A 39 -1.34 27.25 2.71
C GLY A 39 -2.74 26.77 3.08
N ARG A 40 -3.68 26.72 2.12
CA ARG A 40 -5.08 26.39 2.37
C ARG A 40 -5.57 25.30 1.45
N LEU A 41 -6.37 24.38 2.01
CA LEU A 41 -7.04 23.34 1.24
C LEU A 41 -8.39 23.86 0.72
N THR A 42 -8.76 23.43 -0.48
CA THR A 42 -10.09 23.67 -1.05
C THR A 42 -11.11 22.69 -0.45
N GLU A 43 -12.36 22.87 -0.81
CA GLU A 43 -13.40 21.87 -0.49
C GLU A 43 -13.15 20.58 -1.28
N ALA A 44 -13.49 19.45 -0.66
CA ALA A 44 -13.42 18.14 -1.31
C ALA A 44 -14.58 17.98 -2.30
N THR A 45 -14.27 17.55 -3.51
CA THR A 45 -15.28 17.26 -4.53
C THR A 45 -15.18 15.81 -4.98
N LEU A 46 -16.31 15.16 -5.21
CA LEU A 46 -16.35 13.78 -5.68
C LEU A 46 -15.71 13.71 -7.08
N LEU A 47 -14.74 12.83 -7.24
CA LEU A 47 -14.05 12.62 -8.51
C LEU A 47 -14.64 11.41 -9.25
N LEU A 48 -14.85 10.30 -8.53
CA LEU A 48 -15.52 9.12 -9.11
C LEU A 48 -16.14 8.26 -8.00
N GLU A 49 -17.19 7.56 -8.34
CA GLU A 49 -17.85 6.62 -7.43
C GLU A 49 -17.11 5.29 -7.44
N GLU A 50 -16.83 4.79 -6.24
CA GLU A 50 -16.17 3.49 -6.05
C GLU A 50 -16.46 2.98 -4.64
N THR A 51 -16.53 1.66 -4.48
CA THR A 51 -16.82 1.04 -3.18
C THR A 51 -15.55 0.99 -2.32
N SER A 52 -15.56 1.77 -1.26
CA SER A 52 -14.50 1.83 -0.23
C SER A 52 -13.08 1.81 -0.83
N PRO A 53 -12.77 2.78 -1.71
CA PRO A 53 -11.42 2.87 -2.32
C PRO A 53 -10.42 3.43 -1.30
N THR A 54 -10.10 2.62 -0.31
CA THR A 54 -9.34 3.08 0.88
C THR A 54 -7.85 3.24 0.62
N TYR A 55 -7.34 2.69 -0.48
CA TYR A 55 -5.95 2.90 -0.90
C TYR A 55 -5.89 3.10 -2.41
N LEU A 56 -4.99 3.99 -2.82
CA LEU A 56 -4.86 4.43 -4.21
C LEU A 56 -3.41 4.41 -4.64
N ALA A 57 -3.15 4.10 -5.90
CA ALA A 57 -1.84 4.26 -6.53
C ALA A 57 -2.02 4.90 -7.91
N LEU A 58 -1.06 5.72 -8.31
CA LEU A 58 -1.12 6.43 -9.59
C LEU A 58 0.14 6.12 -10.38
N SER A 59 0.00 5.71 -11.64
CA SER A 59 1.14 5.48 -12.51
C SER A 59 1.69 6.79 -13.07
N GLN A 60 2.90 6.75 -13.60
CA GLN A 60 3.50 7.91 -14.28
C GLN A 60 2.72 8.34 -15.52
N LYS A 61 1.95 7.43 -16.12
CA LYS A 61 1.05 7.74 -17.25
C LYS A 61 -0.27 8.35 -16.77
N GLY A 62 -0.50 8.38 -15.46
CA GLY A 62 -1.73 8.92 -14.87
C GLY A 62 -2.84 7.90 -14.65
N GLU A 63 -2.59 6.61 -14.93
CA GLU A 63 -3.57 5.56 -14.62
C GLU A 63 -3.74 5.46 -13.10
N LEU A 64 -4.98 5.36 -12.65
CA LEU A 64 -5.32 5.28 -11.23
C LEU A 64 -5.72 3.85 -10.89
N PHE A 65 -5.12 3.31 -9.85
CA PHE A 65 -5.46 1.98 -9.32
C PHE A 65 -6.00 2.14 -7.91
N SER A 66 -7.04 1.40 -7.60
CA SER A 66 -7.74 1.50 -6.32
C SER A 66 -8.11 0.13 -5.81
N VAL A 67 -8.06 -0.06 -4.50
CA VAL A 67 -8.76 -1.19 -3.90
C VAL A 67 -10.26 -1.03 -4.15
N THR A 68 -10.97 -2.15 -4.29
CA THR A 68 -12.40 -2.13 -4.60
C THR A 68 -13.08 -3.36 -4.00
N SER A 69 -14.40 -3.30 -3.87
CA SER A 69 -15.20 -4.50 -3.62
C SER A 69 -16.50 -4.43 -4.40
N VAL A 70 -16.96 -5.59 -4.89
CA VAL A 70 -18.17 -5.73 -5.70
C VAL A 70 -18.90 -7.01 -5.26
N ASP A 71 -20.09 -6.87 -4.70
CA ASP A 71 -21.01 -8.01 -4.40
C ASP A 71 -20.34 -9.14 -3.57
N GLY A 72 -19.50 -8.76 -2.62
CA GLY A 72 -18.81 -9.73 -1.73
C GLY A 72 -17.45 -10.18 -2.23
N GLU A 73 -17.04 -9.72 -3.40
CA GLU A 73 -15.69 -9.94 -3.93
C GLU A 73 -14.82 -8.72 -3.66
N GLY A 74 -13.55 -8.94 -3.34
CA GLY A 74 -12.56 -7.89 -3.18
C GLY A 74 -11.52 -7.93 -4.28
N GLY A 75 -10.91 -6.79 -4.59
CA GLY A 75 -9.89 -6.74 -5.62
C GLY A 75 -9.36 -5.36 -5.91
N THR A 76 -8.88 -5.18 -7.14
CA THR A 76 -8.25 -3.94 -7.60
C THR A 76 -8.94 -3.45 -8.87
N ALA A 77 -9.23 -2.16 -8.90
CA ALA A 77 -9.84 -1.46 -10.04
C ALA A 77 -8.78 -0.62 -10.76
N ALA A 78 -8.87 -0.55 -12.08
CA ALA A 78 -8.01 0.28 -12.92
C ALA A 78 -8.83 1.33 -13.65
N TYR A 79 -8.34 2.54 -13.67
CA TYR A 79 -9.00 3.69 -14.32
C TYR A 79 -7.99 4.43 -15.19
N GLN A 80 -8.45 4.85 -16.36
CA GLN A 80 -7.69 5.67 -17.30
C GLN A 80 -8.04 7.15 -17.09
N PRO A 81 -7.05 8.04 -17.03
CA PRO A 81 -7.35 9.47 -16.95
C PRO A 81 -7.95 9.99 -18.26
N GLU A 82 -8.93 10.88 -18.18
CA GLU A 82 -9.53 11.54 -19.33
C GLU A 82 -9.88 12.99 -18.95
N MET A 83 -9.08 13.92 -19.44
CA MET A 83 -9.20 15.37 -19.16
C MET A 83 -9.37 15.65 -17.66
N ASP A 84 -10.62 15.73 -17.16
CA ASP A 84 -10.91 16.11 -15.77
C ASP A 84 -11.55 14.98 -14.96
N HIS A 85 -11.61 13.77 -15.50
CA HIS A 85 -12.19 12.62 -14.82
C HIS A 85 -11.41 11.33 -15.11
N PHE A 86 -11.89 10.21 -14.59
CA PHE A 86 -11.29 8.89 -14.79
C PHE A 86 -12.37 7.94 -15.29
N ASN A 87 -12.05 7.15 -16.30
CA ASN A 87 -12.91 6.11 -16.82
C ASN A 87 -12.47 4.74 -16.30
N LEU A 88 -13.41 3.98 -15.78
CA LEU A 88 -13.14 2.61 -15.35
C LEU A 88 -12.75 1.76 -16.56
N LEU A 89 -11.59 1.10 -16.45
CA LEU A 89 -11.14 0.13 -17.46
C LEU A 89 -11.66 -1.26 -17.10
N ASN A 90 -11.28 -1.76 -15.91
CA ASN A 90 -11.80 -3.02 -15.39
C ASN A 90 -11.57 -3.13 -13.89
N LYS A 91 -12.16 -4.18 -13.31
CA LYS A 91 -11.90 -4.61 -11.94
C LYS A 91 -11.50 -6.08 -11.99
N VAL A 92 -10.44 -6.44 -11.26
CA VAL A 92 -10.05 -7.84 -11.06
C VAL A 92 -10.39 -8.17 -9.61
N THR A 93 -11.38 -9.03 -9.41
CA THR A 93 -11.92 -9.36 -8.10
C THR A 93 -11.95 -10.87 -7.88
N GLU A 94 -11.96 -11.27 -6.62
CA GLU A 94 -12.19 -12.65 -6.21
C GLU A 94 -12.97 -12.67 -4.90
N GLU A 95 -13.56 -13.80 -4.56
CA GLU A 95 -14.34 -13.96 -3.34
C GLU A 95 -13.52 -13.59 -2.11
N GLY A 96 -14.06 -12.73 -1.26
CA GLY A 96 -13.44 -12.32 -0.01
C GLY A 96 -13.30 -10.82 0.15
N ALA A 97 -12.58 -10.42 1.19
CA ALA A 97 -12.37 -9.02 1.53
C ALA A 97 -11.45 -8.32 0.53
N PRO A 98 -11.64 -7.00 0.32
CA PRO A 98 -10.74 -6.25 -0.55
C PRO A 98 -9.33 -6.09 0.06
N PRO A 99 -8.33 -5.83 -0.79
CA PRO A 99 -7.00 -5.45 -0.31
C PRO A 99 -7.04 -4.16 0.50
N CYS A 100 -5.97 -3.89 1.23
CA CYS A 100 -5.80 -2.65 2.00
C CYS A 100 -4.69 -1.75 1.45
N TYR A 101 -3.94 -2.20 0.45
CA TYR A 101 -2.81 -1.46 -0.12
C TYR A 101 -2.65 -1.83 -1.58
N VAL A 102 -2.29 -0.85 -2.43
CA VAL A 102 -1.87 -1.09 -3.81
C VAL A 102 -0.63 -0.24 -4.12
N ALA A 103 0.25 -0.76 -4.96
CA ALA A 103 1.45 -0.06 -5.44
C ALA A 103 1.70 -0.38 -6.91
N VAL A 104 2.33 0.56 -7.63
CA VAL A 104 2.62 0.42 -9.07
C VAL A 104 4.11 0.19 -9.28
N ASP A 105 4.44 -0.79 -10.09
CA ASP A 105 5.79 -1.05 -10.60
C ASP A 105 5.85 -0.52 -12.03
N GLU A 106 6.41 0.67 -12.17
CA GLU A 106 6.50 1.35 -13.47
C GLU A 106 7.39 0.59 -14.46
N ASN A 107 8.46 -0.04 -13.94
CA ASN A 107 9.46 -0.67 -14.79
C ASN A 107 8.94 -1.96 -15.42
N ARG A 108 8.16 -2.74 -14.67
CA ARG A 108 7.62 -4.02 -15.15
C ARG A 108 6.18 -3.91 -15.61
N GLN A 109 5.54 -2.75 -15.40
CA GLN A 109 4.11 -2.52 -15.66
C GLN A 109 3.27 -3.52 -14.88
N LEU A 110 3.48 -3.53 -13.56
CA LEU A 110 2.74 -4.39 -12.62
C LEU A 110 2.08 -3.54 -11.54
N VAL A 111 1.04 -4.12 -10.94
CA VAL A 111 0.42 -3.58 -9.73
C VAL A 111 0.48 -4.67 -8.67
N TYR A 112 0.89 -4.30 -7.46
CA TYR A 112 0.90 -5.20 -6.29
C TYR A 112 -0.21 -4.79 -5.34
N ALA A 113 -0.89 -5.77 -4.74
CA ALA A 113 -1.91 -5.49 -3.74
C ALA A 113 -1.73 -6.38 -2.52
N ALA A 114 -1.92 -5.79 -1.35
CA ALA A 114 -1.84 -6.47 -0.06
C ALA A 114 -3.25 -6.75 0.46
N ASN A 115 -3.57 -8.02 0.71
CA ASN A 115 -4.86 -8.40 1.28
C ASN A 115 -4.68 -8.78 2.75
N TYR A 116 -5.10 -7.89 3.63
CA TYR A 116 -4.96 -8.05 5.08
C TYR A 116 -5.77 -9.25 5.59
N HIS A 117 -7.03 -9.34 5.20
CA HIS A 117 -7.95 -10.33 5.79
C HIS A 117 -7.62 -11.76 5.39
N GLN A 118 -7.03 -11.94 4.21
CA GLN A 118 -6.75 -13.27 3.66
C GLN A 118 -5.26 -13.63 3.68
N GLY A 119 -4.37 -12.68 4.05
CA GLY A 119 -2.93 -12.94 4.08
C GLY A 119 -2.34 -13.16 2.70
N ILE A 120 -2.80 -12.40 1.71
CA ILE A 120 -2.46 -12.63 0.29
C ILE A 120 -1.72 -11.43 -0.29
N VAL A 121 -0.70 -11.73 -1.09
CA VAL A 121 -0.05 -10.79 -2.00
C VAL A 121 -0.58 -11.08 -3.40
N HIS A 122 -1.21 -10.09 -4.05
CA HIS A 122 -1.63 -10.18 -5.45
C HIS A 122 -0.66 -9.42 -6.34
N VAL A 123 -0.43 -9.95 -7.54
CA VAL A 123 0.32 -9.27 -8.60
C VAL A 123 -0.57 -9.24 -9.84
N TYR A 124 -0.72 -8.07 -10.43
CA TYR A 124 -1.46 -7.87 -11.68
C TYR A 124 -0.54 -7.30 -12.73
N ARG A 125 -0.73 -7.68 -13.99
CA ARG A 125 -0.09 -6.98 -15.13
C ARG A 125 -0.97 -5.83 -15.56
N ILE A 126 -0.33 -4.71 -15.89
CA ILE A 126 -0.99 -3.58 -16.56
C ILE A 126 -0.89 -3.86 -18.05
N LEU A 127 -2.04 -4.02 -18.71
CA LEU A 127 -2.11 -4.29 -20.13
C LEU A 127 -1.92 -3.00 -20.96
N GLU A 128 -1.79 -3.13 -22.28
CA GLU A 128 -1.52 -2.00 -23.16
C GLU A 128 -2.57 -0.88 -23.04
N ASP A 129 -3.81 -1.24 -22.75
CA ASP A 129 -4.92 -0.28 -22.58
C ASP A 129 -5.03 0.26 -21.14
N GLY A 130 -4.16 -0.18 -20.22
CA GLY A 130 -4.16 0.21 -18.81
C GLY A 130 -4.99 -0.68 -17.90
N SER A 131 -5.73 -1.64 -18.45
CA SER A 131 -6.53 -2.58 -17.65
C SER A 131 -5.61 -3.60 -16.96
N LEU A 132 -6.14 -4.31 -15.98
CA LEU A 132 -5.37 -5.28 -15.17
C LEU A 132 -5.76 -6.71 -15.52
N GLU A 133 -4.77 -7.61 -15.43
CA GLU A 133 -5.02 -9.05 -15.43
C GLU A 133 -4.14 -9.72 -14.37
N ASP A 134 -4.61 -10.83 -13.83
CA ASP A 134 -3.86 -11.59 -12.81
C ASP A 134 -2.52 -12.06 -13.36
N ALA A 135 -1.45 -11.86 -12.58
CA ALA A 135 -0.12 -12.36 -12.89
C ALA A 135 0.33 -13.41 -11.89
N ASP A 136 0.17 -13.12 -10.59
CA ASP A 136 0.58 -14.07 -9.54
C ASP A 136 -0.22 -13.82 -8.27
N LYS A 137 -0.16 -14.80 -7.36
CA LYS A 137 -0.84 -14.75 -6.08
C LYS A 137 -0.06 -15.61 -5.08
N VAL A 138 0.34 -15.01 -3.97
CA VAL A 138 1.07 -15.71 -2.91
C VAL A 138 0.24 -15.62 -1.64
N ILE A 139 -0.01 -16.78 -1.01
CA ILE A 139 -0.72 -16.87 0.27
C ILE A 139 0.32 -17.17 1.35
N HIS A 140 0.39 -16.31 2.36
CA HIS A 140 1.32 -16.51 3.47
C HIS A 140 0.77 -17.58 4.43
N THR A 141 1.63 -18.51 4.83
CA THR A 141 1.24 -19.64 5.69
C THR A 141 2.19 -19.83 6.89
N GLU A 142 3.10 -18.90 7.11
CA GLU A 142 4.01 -18.93 8.25
C GLU A 142 3.24 -18.80 9.58
N PRO A 143 3.79 -19.32 10.68
CA PRO A 143 3.13 -19.21 11.99
C PRO A 143 2.85 -17.76 12.37
N THR A 144 1.69 -17.55 12.97
CA THR A 144 1.24 -16.24 13.42
C THR A 144 1.86 -15.85 14.76
N GLY A 145 1.87 -14.55 15.06
CA GLY A 145 2.35 -14.03 16.32
C GLY A 145 1.37 -14.24 17.47
N PRO A 146 1.76 -13.80 18.67
CA PRO A 146 0.97 -14.08 19.88
C PRO A 146 -0.16 -13.10 20.18
N HIS A 147 -0.26 -12.00 19.45
CA HIS A 147 -1.24 -10.96 19.71
C HIS A 147 -2.64 -11.41 19.23
N GLU A 148 -3.70 -10.97 19.92
CA GLU A 148 -5.08 -11.34 19.57
C GLU A 148 -5.47 -10.95 18.12
N ASN A 149 -4.82 -9.93 17.56
CA ASN A 149 -5.04 -9.50 16.18
C ASN A 149 -4.14 -10.24 15.17
N GLN A 150 -3.44 -11.29 15.61
CA GLN A 150 -2.59 -12.13 14.75
C GLN A 150 -3.20 -13.54 14.61
N ASN A 151 -4.51 -13.60 14.36
CA ASN A 151 -5.22 -14.88 14.25
C ASN A 151 -4.98 -15.59 12.91
N ASN A 152 -4.29 -14.95 11.98
CA ASN A 152 -4.07 -15.39 10.59
C ASN A 152 -2.95 -14.52 10.01
N ALA A 153 -2.41 -14.87 8.87
CA ALA A 153 -1.54 -13.98 8.11
C ALA A 153 -2.32 -12.72 7.72
N HIS A 154 -1.70 -11.55 7.82
CA HIS A 154 -2.33 -10.25 7.56
C HIS A 154 -1.37 -9.38 6.75
N VAL A 155 -1.33 -9.60 5.43
CA VAL A 155 -0.48 -8.83 4.52
C VAL A 155 -1.02 -7.39 4.45
N HIS A 156 -0.24 -6.41 4.93
CA HIS A 156 -0.70 -5.03 5.03
C HIS A 156 -0.01 -4.08 4.04
N TYR A 157 1.13 -4.45 3.51
CA TYR A 157 1.95 -3.57 2.66
C TYR A 157 2.71 -4.38 1.63
N THR A 158 2.72 -3.88 0.38
CA THR A 158 3.48 -4.45 -0.73
C THR A 158 4.02 -3.30 -1.57
N ASP A 159 5.35 -3.11 -1.61
CA ASP A 159 5.93 -2.06 -2.45
C ASP A 159 7.38 -2.42 -2.80
N LEU A 160 8.00 -1.62 -3.64
CA LEU A 160 9.32 -1.92 -4.17
C LEU A 160 10.44 -1.44 -3.25
N THR A 161 11.49 -2.23 -3.18
CA THR A 161 12.78 -1.83 -2.63
C THR A 161 13.51 -0.93 -3.65
N PRO A 162 14.54 -0.17 -3.22
CA PRO A 162 15.32 0.65 -4.17
C PRO A 162 15.94 -0.14 -5.32
N ASP A 163 16.28 -1.42 -5.09
CA ASP A 163 16.85 -2.31 -6.11
C ASP A 163 15.79 -3.17 -6.82
N GLN A 164 14.51 -2.75 -6.74
CA GLN A 164 13.40 -3.29 -7.55
C GLN A 164 12.96 -4.71 -7.19
N ARG A 165 13.16 -5.12 -5.95
CA ARG A 165 12.50 -6.30 -5.36
C ARG A 165 11.18 -5.88 -4.73
N LEU A 166 10.32 -6.84 -4.43
CA LEU A 166 9.09 -6.56 -3.70
C LEU A 166 9.32 -6.83 -2.22
N VAL A 167 8.99 -5.86 -1.36
CA VAL A 167 8.98 -6.04 0.09
C VAL A 167 7.53 -6.07 0.57
N VAL A 168 7.23 -7.01 1.47
CA VAL A 168 5.88 -7.26 1.96
C VAL A 168 5.90 -7.29 3.48
N CYS A 169 5.04 -6.49 4.12
CA CYS A 169 4.86 -6.54 5.57
C CYS A 169 3.64 -7.39 5.89
N ASP A 170 3.82 -8.39 6.74
CA ASP A 170 2.74 -9.25 7.21
C ASP A 170 2.60 -9.10 8.71
N LEU A 171 1.58 -8.36 9.10
CA LEU A 171 1.28 -8.06 10.50
C LEU A 171 0.96 -9.33 11.29
N GLY A 172 0.29 -10.28 10.65
CA GLY A 172 -0.16 -11.50 11.32
C GLY A 172 0.97 -12.48 11.64
N THR A 173 1.98 -12.55 10.78
CA THR A 173 3.08 -13.52 10.94
C THR A 173 4.34 -12.91 11.57
N ASP A 174 4.30 -11.63 11.96
CA ASP A 174 5.47 -10.92 12.50
C ASP A 174 6.66 -10.97 11.55
N ARG A 175 6.41 -10.79 10.23
CA ARG A 175 7.48 -10.92 9.23
C ARG A 175 7.44 -9.81 8.18
N VAL A 176 8.63 -9.52 7.67
CA VAL A 176 8.81 -8.75 6.43
C VAL A 176 9.45 -9.71 5.44
N TYR A 177 8.78 -9.90 4.29
CA TYR A 177 9.24 -10.81 3.23
C TYR A 177 9.87 -10.00 2.11
N THR A 178 10.88 -10.57 1.46
CA THR A 178 11.47 -9.99 0.25
C THR A 178 11.34 -11.01 -0.88
N TYR A 179 10.86 -10.53 -2.03
CA TYR A 179 10.66 -11.34 -3.22
C TYR A 179 11.44 -10.77 -4.40
N ASN A 180 12.07 -11.63 -5.18
CA ASN A 180 12.41 -11.28 -6.56
C ASN A 180 11.13 -11.28 -7.39
N VAL A 181 11.06 -10.40 -8.37
CA VAL A 181 9.90 -10.27 -9.27
C VAL A 181 10.39 -10.45 -10.69
N SER A 182 9.79 -11.39 -11.43
CA SER A 182 10.10 -11.58 -12.85
C SER A 182 9.40 -10.52 -13.70
N LEU A 183 9.79 -10.40 -14.96
CA LEU A 183 9.19 -9.44 -15.89
C LEU A 183 7.70 -9.70 -16.13
N ASP A 184 7.28 -10.97 -16.02
CA ASP A 184 5.88 -11.34 -16.18
C ASP A 184 5.11 -11.37 -14.84
N GLY A 185 5.73 -10.87 -13.76
CA GLY A 185 5.05 -10.65 -12.48
C GLY A 185 5.05 -11.83 -11.52
N LYS A 186 5.90 -12.85 -11.74
CA LYS A 186 5.98 -14.00 -10.83
C LYS A 186 6.90 -13.71 -9.66
N LEU A 187 6.47 -14.08 -8.46
CA LEU A 187 7.20 -13.83 -7.20
C LEU A 187 8.02 -15.04 -6.79
N SER A 188 9.25 -14.81 -6.34
CA SER A 188 10.12 -15.82 -5.74
C SER A 188 10.65 -15.29 -4.43
N GLU A 189 10.23 -15.87 -3.30
CA GLU A 189 10.70 -15.46 -1.97
C GLU A 189 12.21 -15.69 -1.85
N ILE A 190 12.94 -14.71 -1.35
CA ILE A 190 14.39 -14.80 -1.17
C ILE A 190 14.85 -14.54 0.26
N ALA A 191 14.05 -13.81 1.06
CA ALA A 191 14.42 -13.51 2.43
C ALA A 191 13.19 -13.25 3.29
N GLN A 192 13.32 -13.52 4.59
CA GLN A 192 12.36 -13.13 5.62
C GLN A 192 13.12 -12.46 6.76
N PHE A 193 12.58 -11.34 7.24
CA PHE A 193 13.02 -10.71 8.49
C PHE A 193 11.91 -10.96 9.50
N VAL A 194 12.25 -11.64 10.60
CA VAL A 194 11.29 -11.97 11.67
C VAL A 194 11.45 -10.92 12.76
N THR A 195 10.38 -10.21 13.09
CA THR A 195 10.38 -9.22 14.17
C THR A 195 10.22 -9.91 15.54
N GLU A 196 10.32 -9.14 16.61
CA GLU A 196 9.93 -9.63 17.93
C GLU A 196 8.46 -10.04 17.90
N PRO A 197 8.08 -11.11 18.61
CA PRO A 197 6.68 -11.56 18.63
C PRO A 197 5.73 -10.46 19.11
N GLY A 198 4.66 -10.22 18.35
CA GLY A 198 3.67 -9.20 18.67
C GLY A 198 3.98 -7.81 18.16
N THR A 199 5.02 -7.64 17.32
CA THR A 199 5.32 -6.35 16.70
C THR A 199 4.25 -5.96 15.67
N GLY A 200 3.81 -6.90 14.83
CA GLY A 200 2.82 -6.62 13.81
C GLY A 200 3.31 -5.66 12.73
N PRO A 201 4.26 -6.08 11.88
CA PRO A 201 4.77 -5.22 10.79
C PRO A 201 3.64 -4.71 9.90
N ARG A 202 3.52 -3.39 9.79
CA ARG A 202 2.41 -2.79 9.03
C ARG A 202 2.84 -2.14 7.73
N HIS A 203 3.76 -1.18 7.80
CA HIS A 203 4.26 -0.40 6.67
C HIS A 203 5.76 -0.24 6.79
N LEU A 204 6.42 -0.05 5.65
CA LEU A 204 7.87 0.14 5.60
C LEU A 204 8.18 1.26 4.61
N VAL A 205 9.16 2.09 4.93
CA VAL A 205 9.61 3.13 4.01
C VAL A 205 11.15 3.14 3.99
N PHE A 206 11.71 3.23 2.77
CA PHE A 206 13.17 3.30 2.62
C PHE A 206 13.67 4.72 2.79
N HIS A 207 14.86 4.84 3.37
CA HIS A 207 15.59 6.10 3.42
C HIS A 207 15.97 6.50 1.98
N PRO A 208 15.81 7.77 1.60
CA PRO A 208 15.98 8.16 0.19
C PRO A 208 17.39 7.98 -0.38
N THR A 209 18.44 7.91 0.47
CA THR A 209 19.84 7.84 -0.01
C THR A 209 20.73 6.85 0.74
N LYS A 210 20.17 6.10 1.69
CA LYS A 210 20.94 5.12 2.49
C LYS A 210 20.28 3.75 2.40
N SER A 211 21.05 2.70 2.59
CA SER A 211 20.52 1.31 2.63
C SER A 211 19.85 1.05 3.98
N LEU A 212 18.86 1.89 4.31
CA LEU A 212 18.09 1.82 5.55
C LEU A 212 16.60 1.84 5.23
N ALA A 213 15.83 1.18 6.06
CA ALA A 213 14.37 1.20 6.02
C ALA A 213 13.82 1.44 7.43
N TYR A 214 12.62 1.99 7.48
CA TYR A 214 11.91 2.25 8.73
C TYR A 214 10.63 1.42 8.70
N LEU A 215 10.55 0.48 9.64
CA LEU A 215 9.44 -0.46 9.74
C LEU A 215 8.52 -0.02 10.87
N PHE A 216 7.24 0.18 10.57
CA PHE A 216 6.23 0.49 11.58
C PHE A 216 5.61 -0.80 12.11
N GLY A 217 5.73 -1.03 13.43
CA GLY A 217 5.05 -2.10 14.15
C GLY A 217 3.74 -1.56 14.72
N GLU A 218 2.63 -2.07 14.19
CA GLU A 218 1.31 -1.58 14.62
C GLU A 218 0.97 -2.02 16.03
N LEU A 219 1.24 -3.30 16.35
CA LEU A 219 0.69 -3.90 17.55
C LEU A 219 1.49 -3.54 18.81
N ASP A 220 2.78 -3.23 18.65
CA ASP A 220 3.63 -2.80 19.77
C ASP A 220 3.94 -1.29 19.72
N SER A 221 3.38 -0.57 18.74
CA SER A 221 3.54 0.89 18.58
C SER A 221 5.00 1.31 18.51
N THR A 222 5.78 0.67 17.62
CA THR A 222 7.21 0.94 17.46
C THR A 222 7.57 1.32 16.04
N VAL A 223 8.75 1.93 15.90
CA VAL A 223 9.45 2.04 14.61
C VAL A 223 10.80 1.38 14.77
N SER A 224 11.09 0.42 13.90
CA SER A 224 12.41 -0.22 13.81
C SER A 224 13.20 0.39 12.65
N VAL A 225 14.47 0.72 12.89
CA VAL A 225 15.42 1.10 11.85
C VAL A 225 16.12 -0.18 11.40
N LEU A 226 15.99 -0.51 10.13
CA LEU A 226 16.58 -1.72 9.55
C LEU A 226 17.63 -1.34 8.54
N SER A 227 18.78 -2.05 8.54
CA SER A 227 19.68 -2.02 7.38
C SER A 227 19.14 -3.00 6.33
N TYR A 228 19.35 -2.65 5.07
CA TYR A 228 18.92 -3.47 3.92
C TYR A 228 20.15 -3.90 3.13
N ASP A 229 20.27 -5.19 2.85
CA ASP A 229 21.38 -5.75 2.07
C ASP A 229 20.88 -6.09 0.67
N GLU A 230 21.30 -5.31 -0.32
CA GLU A 230 20.90 -5.51 -1.71
C GLU A 230 21.48 -6.80 -2.32
N THR A 231 22.50 -7.41 -1.70
CA THR A 231 23.06 -8.65 -2.26
C THR A 231 22.10 -9.83 -2.13
N ASP A 232 21.31 -9.87 -1.05
CA ASP A 232 20.41 -11.01 -0.79
C ASP A 232 18.99 -10.62 -0.39
N GLY A 233 18.70 -9.30 -0.30
CA GLY A 233 17.37 -8.81 0.06
C GLY A 233 17.04 -8.90 1.55
N SER A 234 18.04 -9.12 2.40
CA SER A 234 17.80 -9.30 3.83
C SER A 234 17.78 -7.99 4.60
N PHE A 235 17.10 -8.01 5.75
CA PHE A 235 17.06 -6.88 6.70
C PHE A 235 17.69 -7.28 8.02
N THR A 236 18.33 -6.30 8.69
CA THR A 236 18.87 -6.46 10.04
C THR A 236 18.43 -5.25 10.87
N GLU A 237 17.86 -5.50 12.05
CA GLU A 237 17.43 -4.42 12.94
C GLU A 237 18.65 -3.75 13.59
N LEU A 238 18.71 -2.42 13.49
CA LEU A 238 19.76 -1.59 14.08
C LEU A 238 19.28 -0.88 15.34
N GLN A 239 17.99 -0.53 15.38
CA GLN A 239 17.41 0.26 16.46
C GLN A 239 15.90 0.04 16.45
N LYS A 240 15.29 0.07 17.63
CA LYS A 240 13.84 0.02 17.78
C LYS A 240 13.43 1.08 18.80
N VAL A 241 12.43 1.90 18.48
CA VAL A 241 11.95 2.98 19.35
C VAL A 241 10.44 2.92 19.47
N SER A 242 9.93 3.26 20.67
CA SER A 242 8.49 3.42 20.86
C SER A 242 8.01 4.72 20.22
N THR A 243 6.82 4.70 19.62
CA THR A 243 6.15 5.90 19.11
C THR A 243 5.26 6.55 20.16
N LEU A 244 5.12 5.92 21.32
CA LEU A 244 4.25 6.41 22.39
C LEU A 244 5.04 7.25 23.40
N PRO A 245 4.42 8.27 23.99
CA PRO A 245 5.03 8.98 25.13
C PRO A 245 5.31 8.02 26.26
N ALA A 246 6.32 8.35 27.09
CA ALA A 246 6.78 7.47 28.18
C ALA A 246 5.67 7.20 29.23
N ASP A 247 4.71 8.10 29.35
CA ASP A 247 3.60 7.99 30.30
C ASP A 247 2.29 7.48 29.68
N TYR A 248 2.32 7.01 28.40
CA TYR A 248 1.15 6.50 27.70
C TYR A 248 1.10 4.97 27.85
N ASP A 249 -0.03 4.48 28.36
CA ASP A 249 -0.18 3.04 28.65
C ASP A 249 -1.36 2.37 27.93
N ALA A 250 -1.88 2.99 26.88
CA ALA A 250 -2.98 2.41 26.10
C ALA A 250 -2.53 2.04 24.69
N UNK A 251 -2.97 1.02 24.25
CA UNK A 251 -2.61 0.58 22.95
C UNK A 251 -3.14 1.51 21.94
N UNK A 252 -2.47 1.95 21.43
CA UNK A 252 -2.93 2.84 20.47
C UNK A 252 -2.96 2.11 19.18
N UNK A 253 -3.75 1.93 18.81
CA UNK A 253 -3.84 1.51 17.50
C UNK A 253 -3.52 2.68 16.70
N UNK A 254 -2.60 2.64 16.43
CA UNK A 254 -2.19 3.67 15.61
C UNK A 254 -2.86 3.51 14.32
N UNK A 255 -3.70 3.87 14.35
CA UNK A 255 -4.38 3.79 13.15
C UNK A 255 -3.76 4.68 12.21
N UNK A 256 -3.82 4.50 11.57
CA UNK A 256 -3.34 5.19 10.67
C UNK A 256 -3.54 5.90 9.57
#